data_3c634f0b7902ee5f5615e1e5e9565b5e
#
_entry.id   3c634f0b7902ee5f5615e1e5e9565b5e
#
_cell.length_a   1.000
_cell.length_b   1.000
_cell.length_c   1.000
_cell.angle_alpha   90.00
_cell.angle_beta   90.00
_cell.angle_gamma   90.00
#
_symmetry.space_group_name_H-M   'P 1'
#
loop_
_entity.id
_entity.type
_entity.pdbx_description
1 polymer ?
#
loop_
_entity_poly.entity_id
_entity_poly.type
_entity_poly.pdbx_seq_one_letter_code
_entity_poly.pdbx_strand_id
1 'polypeptide(L)'
;MIKIENLVKRFGKLEVLRGINLQVKKGETIVIIGPSGGGKSTLLRCINKLEEYQGGQIYLDGVDINEYDVNQLRARIGMVFQQFNLFPHMNVLDNLILAPTKVKNMPRDEAVKKAKVLLSRVGLLDKIEAYPEQLSGGQKQRVAIARALMMDPEIMLFDEPTSALDPELVGEVLDVMKNLARSGMTMLVVTHEMGFARDVTDRIIFISEGVVEEEGPPEEILKNPKKQRTREFLRRILE
;
A
#
# COMPACT_ATOMS: atom_id res chain seq x y z
N MET A 1 -12.42 -4.97 -9.66
CA MET A 1 -10.99 -4.66 -9.64
C MET A 1 -10.20 -5.78 -8.99
N ILE A 2 -10.14 -5.91 -7.65
CA ILE A 2 -9.57 -7.10 -6.99
C ILE A 2 -10.69 -7.93 -6.37
N LYS A 3 -10.61 -9.25 -6.48
CA LYS A 3 -11.47 -10.20 -5.76
C LYS A 3 -10.59 -11.28 -5.14
N ILE A 4 -10.77 -11.53 -3.86
CA ILE A 4 -10.05 -12.54 -3.10
C ILE A 4 -11.07 -13.53 -2.56
N GLU A 5 -10.85 -14.82 -2.79
CA GLU A 5 -11.75 -15.90 -2.37
C GLU A 5 -10.99 -16.94 -1.55
N ASN A 6 -11.40 -17.09 -0.31
CA ASN A 6 -10.92 -18.10 0.64
C ASN A 6 -9.39 -18.18 0.73
N LEU A 7 -8.70 -17.03 0.74
CA LEU A 7 -7.24 -16.97 0.71
C LEU A 7 -6.63 -17.55 1.99
N VAL A 8 -5.75 -18.54 1.81
CA VAL A 8 -5.03 -19.22 2.90
C VAL A 8 -3.54 -19.08 2.68
N LYS A 9 -2.84 -18.53 3.68
CA LYS A 9 -1.37 -18.43 3.69
C LYS A 9 -0.80 -19.05 4.95
N ARG A 10 0.22 -19.91 4.76
CA ARG A 10 0.98 -20.55 5.83
C ARG A 10 2.47 -20.27 5.71
N PHE A 11 3.12 -20.11 6.85
CA PHE A 11 4.58 -20.16 6.99
C PHE A 11 4.95 -21.39 7.84
N GLY A 12 5.38 -22.45 7.18
CA GLY A 12 5.54 -23.75 7.81
C GLY A 12 4.21 -24.23 8.41
N LYS A 13 4.16 -24.40 9.75
CA LYS A 13 2.94 -24.84 10.46
C LYS A 13 2.01 -23.69 10.87
N LEU A 14 2.49 -22.44 10.80
CA LEU A 14 1.73 -21.27 11.20
C LEU A 14 0.81 -20.82 10.07
N GLU A 15 -0.49 -20.89 10.28
CA GLU A 15 -1.50 -20.36 9.36
C GLU A 15 -1.77 -18.88 9.67
N VAL A 16 -1.33 -18.00 8.77
CA VAL A 16 -1.37 -16.54 8.95
C VAL A 16 -2.60 -15.92 8.31
N LEU A 17 -3.06 -16.44 7.16
CA LEU A 17 -4.35 -16.09 6.56
C LEU A 17 -5.22 -17.34 6.50
N ARG A 18 -6.47 -17.20 6.98
CA ARG A 18 -7.37 -18.32 7.25
C ARG A 18 -8.70 -18.16 6.50
N GLY A 19 -8.62 -18.14 5.16
CA GLY A 19 -9.81 -18.03 4.32
C GLY A 19 -10.30 -16.58 4.18
N ILE A 20 -9.40 -15.63 3.90
CA ILE A 20 -9.76 -14.23 3.65
C ILE A 20 -10.60 -14.13 2.39
N ASN A 21 -11.75 -13.47 2.51
CA ASN A 21 -12.58 -13.04 1.41
C ASN A 21 -12.63 -11.51 1.36
N LEU A 22 -12.35 -10.93 0.19
CA LEU A 22 -12.31 -9.47 0.03
C LEU A 22 -12.63 -9.10 -1.42
N GLN A 23 -13.40 -8.04 -1.59
CA GLN A 23 -13.63 -7.42 -2.90
C GLN A 23 -13.26 -5.95 -2.84
N VAL A 24 -12.48 -5.48 -3.81
CA VAL A 24 -12.06 -4.07 -3.96
C VAL A 24 -12.59 -3.54 -5.27
N LYS A 25 -13.30 -2.44 -5.23
CA LYS A 25 -13.82 -1.74 -6.42
C LYS A 25 -12.77 -0.79 -6.98
N LYS A 26 -12.91 -0.43 -8.26
CA LYS A 26 -12.06 0.58 -8.87
C LYS A 26 -12.32 1.96 -8.22
N GLY A 27 -11.25 2.66 -7.88
CA GLY A 27 -11.31 3.96 -7.21
C GLY A 27 -11.61 3.88 -5.71
N GLU A 28 -11.80 2.67 -5.15
CA GLU A 28 -12.07 2.48 -3.73
C GLU A 28 -10.78 2.59 -2.91
N THR A 29 -10.84 3.34 -1.82
CA THR A 29 -9.78 3.38 -0.80
C THR A 29 -10.22 2.55 0.40
N ILE A 30 -9.49 1.47 0.68
CA ILE A 30 -9.72 0.58 1.82
C ILE A 30 -8.56 0.72 2.80
N VAL A 31 -8.89 0.94 4.07
CA VAL A 31 -7.93 0.85 5.17
C VAL A 31 -8.09 -0.48 5.89
N ILE A 32 -6.97 -1.15 6.11
CA ILE A 32 -6.89 -2.42 6.83
C ILE A 32 -6.23 -2.16 8.18
N ILE A 33 -6.96 -2.39 9.25
CA ILE A 33 -6.50 -2.25 10.63
C ILE A 33 -6.49 -3.59 11.36
N GLY A 34 -5.81 -3.66 12.49
CA GLY A 34 -5.79 -4.85 13.35
C GLY A 34 -4.45 -5.02 14.07
N PRO A 35 -4.36 -5.98 15.00
CA PRO A 35 -3.14 -6.21 15.79
C PRO A 35 -1.94 -6.61 14.93
N SER A 36 -0.73 -6.36 15.46
CA SER A 36 0.51 -6.87 14.85
C SER A 36 0.44 -8.39 14.76
N GLY A 37 0.95 -8.96 13.66
CA GLY A 37 0.85 -10.39 13.39
C GLY A 37 -0.53 -10.87 12.91
N GLY A 38 -1.52 -10.00 12.76
CA GLY A 38 -2.87 -10.36 12.30
C GLY A 38 -2.99 -10.77 10.82
N GLY A 39 -1.90 -10.67 10.03
CA GLY A 39 -1.89 -11.07 8.62
C GLY A 39 -2.01 -9.93 7.60
N LYS A 40 -2.13 -8.67 8.04
CA LYS A 40 -2.37 -7.49 7.18
C LYS A 40 -1.32 -7.32 6.07
N SER A 41 -0.03 -7.24 6.44
CA SER A 41 1.07 -7.12 5.48
C SER A 41 1.21 -8.35 4.59
N THR A 42 0.94 -9.53 5.14
CA THR A 42 0.92 -10.80 4.39
C THR A 42 -0.14 -10.78 3.31
N LEU A 43 -1.33 -10.25 3.61
CA LEU A 43 -2.40 -10.09 2.61
C LEU A 43 -1.96 -9.20 1.45
N LEU A 44 -1.38 -8.01 1.73
CA LEU A 44 -0.87 -7.13 0.67
C LEU A 44 0.23 -7.81 -0.16
N ARG A 45 1.13 -8.55 0.48
CA ARG A 45 2.22 -9.26 -0.21
C ARG A 45 1.71 -10.42 -1.08
N CYS A 46 0.64 -11.10 -0.68
CA CYS A 46 -0.02 -12.10 -1.53
C CYS A 46 -0.65 -11.46 -2.78
N ILE A 47 -1.32 -10.31 -2.64
CA ILE A 47 -1.92 -9.57 -3.77
C ILE A 47 -0.87 -9.20 -4.82
N ASN A 48 0.34 -8.80 -4.39
CA ASN A 48 1.43 -8.40 -5.29
C ASN A 48 2.39 -9.56 -5.63
N LYS A 49 2.02 -10.83 -5.36
CA LYS A 49 2.85 -12.03 -5.57
C LYS A 49 4.26 -11.92 -4.97
N LEU A 50 4.42 -11.17 -3.88
CA LEU A 50 5.64 -11.18 -3.06
C LEU A 50 5.66 -12.35 -2.09
N GLU A 51 4.48 -12.87 -1.77
CA GLU A 51 4.28 -14.09 -0.98
C GLU A 51 3.38 -15.04 -1.74
N GLU A 52 3.78 -16.29 -1.84
CA GLU A 52 2.93 -17.38 -2.35
C GLU A 52 1.89 -17.77 -1.31
N TYR A 53 0.70 -18.17 -1.74
CA TYR A 53 -0.37 -18.66 -0.88
C TYR A 53 -0.72 -20.12 -1.21
N GLN A 54 -1.31 -20.83 -0.27
CA GLN A 54 -1.54 -22.28 -0.39
C GLN A 54 -2.99 -22.66 -0.65
N GLY A 55 -3.92 -21.72 -0.53
CA GLY A 55 -5.33 -21.94 -0.83
C GLY A 55 -6.07 -20.68 -1.17
N GLY A 56 -7.21 -20.84 -1.83
CA GLY A 56 -7.99 -19.73 -2.35
C GLY A 56 -7.48 -19.18 -3.66
N GLN A 57 -8.05 -18.04 -4.09
CA GLN A 57 -7.71 -17.40 -5.36
C GLN A 57 -7.76 -15.87 -5.22
N ILE A 58 -6.93 -15.19 -6.00
CA ILE A 58 -6.91 -13.73 -6.11
C ILE A 58 -7.09 -13.39 -7.59
N TYR A 59 -8.07 -12.56 -7.88
CA TYR A 59 -8.37 -12.10 -9.23
C TYR A 59 -8.11 -10.60 -9.36
N LEU A 60 -7.53 -10.20 -10.47
CA LEU A 60 -7.44 -8.82 -10.93
C LEU A 60 -8.26 -8.69 -12.22
N ASP A 61 -9.33 -7.90 -12.18
CA ASP A 61 -10.28 -7.71 -13.28
C ASP A 61 -10.84 -9.03 -13.85
N GLY A 62 -11.07 -10.02 -12.97
CA GLY A 62 -11.64 -11.33 -13.30
C GLY A 62 -10.62 -12.37 -13.78
N VAL A 63 -9.35 -12.00 -13.92
CA VAL A 63 -8.26 -12.93 -14.30
C VAL A 63 -7.49 -13.31 -13.03
N ASP A 64 -7.21 -14.60 -12.83
CA ASP A 64 -6.38 -15.08 -11.71
C ASP A 64 -4.98 -14.45 -11.79
N ILE A 65 -4.50 -13.90 -10.67
CA ILE A 65 -3.17 -13.27 -10.66
C ILE A 65 -2.05 -14.24 -11.00
N ASN A 66 -2.26 -15.54 -10.87
CA ASN A 66 -1.30 -16.58 -11.22
C ASN A 66 -1.10 -16.73 -12.73
N GLU A 67 -2.06 -16.29 -13.53
CA GLU A 67 -1.97 -16.28 -15.00
C GLU A 67 -1.13 -15.11 -15.54
N TYR A 68 -0.90 -14.07 -14.72
CA TYR A 68 -0.07 -12.94 -15.13
C TYR A 68 1.42 -13.26 -15.05
N ASP A 69 2.19 -12.73 -16.00
CA ASP A 69 3.62 -12.50 -15.78
C ASP A 69 3.81 -11.57 -14.58
N VAL A 70 4.78 -11.88 -13.73
CA VAL A 70 4.97 -11.17 -12.45
C VAL A 70 5.33 -9.70 -12.64
N ASN A 71 6.06 -9.34 -13.71
CA ASN A 71 6.41 -7.95 -13.98
C ASN A 71 5.20 -7.18 -14.52
N GLN A 72 4.37 -7.82 -15.33
CA GLN A 72 3.11 -7.23 -15.81
C GLN A 72 2.15 -6.98 -14.64
N LEU A 73 1.99 -7.94 -13.73
CA LEU A 73 1.18 -7.76 -12.53
C LEU A 73 1.68 -6.60 -11.67
N ARG A 74 2.99 -6.60 -11.35
CA ARG A 74 3.62 -5.57 -10.53
C ARG A 74 3.71 -4.20 -11.19
N ALA A 75 3.59 -4.12 -12.52
CA ALA A 75 3.42 -2.86 -13.22
C ALA A 75 2.02 -2.26 -13.01
N ARG A 76 0.99 -3.09 -12.81
CA ARG A 76 -0.39 -2.66 -12.54
C ARG A 76 -0.66 -2.41 -11.05
N ILE A 77 0.12 -3.04 -10.15
CA ILE A 77 -0.05 -2.97 -8.70
C ILE A 77 1.22 -2.40 -8.08
N GLY A 78 1.22 -1.11 -7.77
CA GLY A 78 2.30 -0.46 -7.03
C GLY A 78 2.27 -0.84 -5.55
N MET A 79 3.45 -0.93 -4.92
CA MET A 79 3.55 -1.21 -3.49
C MET A 79 4.55 -0.29 -2.82
N VAL A 80 4.14 0.27 -1.68
CA VAL A 80 4.95 1.11 -0.79
C VAL A 80 5.08 0.37 0.54
N PHE A 81 6.31 0.18 0.99
CA PHE A 81 6.64 -0.60 2.18
C PHE A 81 6.87 0.29 3.39
N GLN A 82 6.84 -0.31 4.56
CA GLN A 82 7.25 0.32 5.82
C GLN A 82 8.70 0.84 5.77
N GLN A 83 9.61 0.02 5.21
CA GLN A 83 10.96 0.47 4.87
C GLN A 83 10.94 1.04 3.45
N PHE A 84 11.61 2.14 3.24
CA PHE A 84 11.57 2.91 1.99
C PHE A 84 12.04 2.11 0.77
N ASN A 85 12.96 1.15 0.97
CA ASN A 85 13.53 0.27 -0.05
C ASN A 85 14.09 1.02 -1.26
N LEU A 86 14.62 2.23 -1.05
CA LEU A 86 15.34 2.95 -2.09
C LEU A 86 16.71 2.31 -2.34
N PHE A 87 17.17 2.32 -3.58
CA PHE A 87 18.51 1.88 -3.92
C PHE A 87 19.53 2.91 -3.42
N PRO A 88 20.37 2.58 -2.42
CA PRO A 88 21.22 3.58 -1.76
C PRO A 88 22.33 4.11 -2.66
N HIS A 89 22.75 3.35 -3.68
CA HIS A 89 23.79 3.69 -4.64
C HIS A 89 23.26 4.48 -5.85
N MET A 90 21.99 4.80 -5.89
CA MET A 90 21.33 5.58 -6.94
C MET A 90 20.76 6.86 -6.34
N ASN A 91 20.82 7.96 -7.09
CA ASN A 91 20.14 9.19 -6.72
C ASN A 91 18.62 9.05 -6.85
N VAL A 92 17.86 10.07 -6.47
CA VAL A 92 16.39 10.07 -6.53
C VAL A 92 15.90 9.85 -7.96
N LEU A 93 16.47 10.56 -8.96
CA LEU A 93 16.06 10.40 -10.35
C LEU A 93 16.23 8.97 -10.83
N ASP A 94 17.40 8.38 -10.60
CA ASP A 94 17.72 7.02 -11.08
C ASP A 94 16.85 5.97 -10.35
N ASN A 95 16.52 6.17 -9.06
CA ASN A 95 15.55 5.34 -8.35
C ASN A 95 14.16 5.36 -9.02
N LEU A 96 13.72 6.51 -9.52
CA LEU A 96 12.41 6.65 -10.16
C LEU A 96 12.39 6.03 -11.56
N ILE A 97 13.39 6.35 -12.39
CA ILE A 97 13.36 5.97 -13.83
C ILE A 97 13.76 4.53 -14.11
N LEU A 98 14.35 3.81 -13.15
CA LEU A 98 14.85 2.45 -13.35
C LEU A 98 13.75 1.49 -13.85
N ALA A 99 12.65 1.39 -13.13
CA ALA A 99 11.60 0.44 -13.46
C ALA A 99 10.89 0.76 -14.80
N PRO A 100 10.43 1.99 -15.06
CA PRO A 100 9.78 2.29 -16.35
C PRO A 100 10.72 2.11 -17.55
N THR A 101 12.01 2.42 -17.43
CA THR A 101 12.97 2.23 -18.53
C THR A 101 13.29 0.75 -18.76
N LYS A 102 13.39 -0.08 -17.70
CA LYS A 102 13.76 -1.49 -17.83
C LYS A 102 12.59 -2.42 -18.10
N VAL A 103 11.42 -2.13 -17.52
CA VAL A 103 10.24 -3.03 -17.60
C VAL A 103 9.30 -2.60 -18.72
N LYS A 104 9.06 -1.29 -18.88
CA LYS A 104 8.15 -0.75 -19.91
C LYS A 104 8.89 -0.29 -21.18
N ASN A 105 10.23 -0.37 -21.23
CA ASN A 105 11.06 0.16 -22.31
C ASN A 105 10.78 1.65 -22.60
N MET A 106 10.38 2.42 -21.57
CA MET A 106 10.13 3.85 -21.68
C MET A 106 11.42 4.59 -22.06
N PRO A 107 11.42 5.46 -23.07
CA PRO A 107 12.59 6.29 -23.39
C PRO A 107 13.04 7.10 -22.17
N ARG A 108 14.36 7.21 -21.94
CA ARG A 108 14.92 7.89 -20.77
C ARG A 108 14.41 9.32 -20.62
N ASP A 109 14.33 10.07 -21.71
CA ASP A 109 13.87 11.46 -21.69
C ASP A 109 12.40 11.57 -21.26
N GLU A 110 11.56 10.63 -21.64
CA GLU A 110 10.16 10.55 -21.22
C GLU A 110 10.08 10.21 -19.73
N ALA A 111 10.86 9.21 -19.30
CA ALA A 111 10.94 8.83 -17.89
C ALA A 111 11.41 9.99 -17.01
N VAL A 112 12.41 10.76 -17.45
CA VAL A 112 12.90 11.94 -16.74
C VAL A 112 11.83 13.02 -16.63
N LYS A 113 11.10 13.32 -17.73
CA LYS A 113 9.98 14.28 -17.69
C LYS A 113 8.92 13.85 -16.69
N LYS A 114 8.52 12.59 -16.71
CA LYS A 114 7.53 12.01 -15.80
C LYS A 114 8.02 12.07 -14.35
N ALA A 115 9.28 11.70 -14.09
CA ALA A 115 9.88 11.74 -12.76
C ALA A 115 9.82 13.17 -12.18
N LYS A 116 10.15 14.20 -12.96
CA LYS A 116 10.06 15.61 -12.53
C LYS A 116 8.63 16.00 -12.14
N VAL A 117 7.63 15.57 -12.91
CA VAL A 117 6.21 15.82 -12.59
C VAL A 117 5.82 15.14 -11.27
N LEU A 118 6.21 13.88 -11.08
CA LEU A 118 5.87 13.15 -9.84
C LEU A 118 6.62 13.71 -8.64
N LEU A 119 7.91 14.07 -8.79
CA LEU A 119 8.66 14.70 -7.71
C LEU A 119 8.06 16.08 -7.33
N SER A 120 7.59 16.85 -8.30
CA SER A 120 6.86 18.09 -8.01
C SER A 120 5.58 17.82 -7.20
N ARG A 121 4.81 16.77 -7.55
CA ARG A 121 3.58 16.41 -6.81
C ARG A 121 3.84 15.99 -5.36
N VAL A 122 5.00 15.39 -5.07
CA VAL A 122 5.38 15.01 -3.71
C VAL A 122 6.27 16.07 -3.03
N GLY A 123 6.47 17.25 -3.64
CA GLY A 123 7.22 18.38 -3.08
C GLY A 123 8.73 18.14 -2.95
N LEU A 124 9.34 17.38 -3.87
CA LEU A 124 10.75 16.97 -3.81
C LEU A 124 11.51 17.17 -5.13
N LEU A 125 11.06 18.09 -5.97
CA LEU A 125 11.73 18.36 -7.26
C LEU A 125 13.17 18.88 -7.06
N ASP A 126 13.42 19.64 -5.98
CA ASP A 126 14.73 20.15 -5.59
C ASP A 126 15.70 19.06 -5.13
N LYS A 127 15.19 17.86 -4.81
CA LYS A 127 15.96 16.69 -4.35
C LYS A 127 16.26 15.67 -5.46
N ILE A 128 16.00 16.01 -6.71
CA ILE A 128 16.09 15.07 -7.84
C ILE A 128 17.48 14.40 -7.97
N GLU A 129 18.56 15.12 -7.66
CA GLU A 129 19.94 14.62 -7.71
C GLU A 129 20.45 14.09 -6.36
N ALA A 130 19.65 14.21 -5.28
CA ALA A 130 20.05 13.77 -3.95
C ALA A 130 20.11 12.24 -3.87
N TYR A 131 20.99 11.72 -3.01
CA TYR A 131 21.04 10.30 -2.68
C TYR A 131 20.17 10.01 -1.45
N PRO A 132 19.71 8.75 -1.27
CA PRO A 132 18.85 8.39 -0.14
C PRO A 132 19.40 8.79 1.23
N GLU A 133 20.70 8.72 1.45
CA GLU A 133 21.35 9.11 2.72
C GLU A 133 21.19 10.60 3.05
N GLN A 134 20.97 11.45 2.05
CA GLN A 134 20.81 12.90 2.18
C GLN A 134 19.33 13.29 2.43
N LEU A 135 18.42 12.35 2.52
CA LEU A 135 16.98 12.56 2.68
C LEU A 135 16.51 12.21 4.09
N SER A 136 15.56 12.99 4.62
CA SER A 136 14.83 12.62 5.83
C SER A 136 13.96 11.37 5.60
N GLY A 137 13.47 10.73 6.66
CA GLY A 137 12.57 9.59 6.57
C GLY A 137 11.32 9.89 5.74
N GLY A 138 10.65 11.01 6.01
CA GLY A 138 9.47 11.44 5.25
C GLY A 138 9.78 11.73 3.78
N GLN A 139 10.94 12.33 3.47
CA GLN A 139 11.38 12.51 2.09
C GLN A 139 11.64 11.18 1.38
N LYS A 140 12.32 10.23 2.03
CA LYS A 140 12.52 8.87 1.47
C LYS A 140 11.20 8.18 1.15
N GLN A 141 10.21 8.29 2.04
CA GLN A 141 8.90 7.68 1.84
C GLN A 141 8.14 8.34 0.68
N ARG A 142 8.19 9.67 0.57
CA ARG A 142 7.58 10.37 -0.57
C ARG A 142 8.27 10.02 -1.90
N VAL A 143 9.60 9.83 -1.91
CA VAL A 143 10.31 9.30 -3.09
C VAL A 143 9.86 7.87 -3.40
N ALA A 144 9.68 7.00 -2.40
CA ALA A 144 9.18 5.63 -2.61
C ALA A 144 7.77 5.62 -3.20
N ILE A 145 6.89 6.52 -2.76
CA ILE A 145 5.55 6.72 -3.37
C ILE A 145 5.68 7.17 -4.83
N ALA A 146 6.49 8.21 -5.10
CA ALA A 146 6.72 8.70 -6.45
C ALA A 146 7.29 7.61 -7.37
N ARG A 147 8.23 6.78 -6.87
CA ARG A 147 8.79 5.63 -7.60
C ARG A 147 7.73 4.61 -7.96
N ALA A 148 6.82 4.27 -7.05
CA ALA A 148 5.73 3.35 -7.33
C ALA A 148 4.78 3.91 -8.42
N LEU A 149 4.50 5.22 -8.39
CA LEU A 149 3.66 5.91 -9.36
C LEU A 149 4.28 6.02 -10.76
N MET A 150 5.62 5.85 -10.91
CA MET A 150 6.28 5.87 -12.22
C MET A 150 5.77 4.80 -13.17
N MET A 151 5.23 3.70 -12.62
CA MET A 151 4.69 2.59 -13.42
C MET A 151 3.23 2.79 -13.86
N ASP A 152 2.57 3.93 -13.55
CA ASP A 152 1.13 4.17 -13.74
C ASP A 152 0.28 3.02 -13.21
N PRO A 153 0.43 2.66 -11.94
CA PRO A 153 -0.30 1.54 -11.40
C PRO A 153 -1.81 1.85 -11.32
N GLU A 154 -2.62 0.84 -11.50
CA GLU A 154 -4.07 0.92 -11.33
C GLU A 154 -4.47 0.83 -9.84
N ILE A 155 -3.59 0.22 -9.04
CA ILE A 155 -3.79 -0.03 -7.61
C ILE A 155 -2.50 0.31 -6.86
N MET A 156 -2.64 0.97 -5.71
CA MET A 156 -1.55 1.23 -4.78
C MET A 156 -1.77 0.47 -3.47
N LEU A 157 -0.79 -0.33 -3.09
CA LEU A 157 -0.74 -1.02 -1.81
C LEU A 157 0.23 -0.28 -0.88
N PHE A 158 -0.21 0.03 0.34
CA PHE A 158 0.61 0.69 1.34
C PHE A 158 0.71 -0.20 2.59
N ASP A 159 1.92 -0.66 2.90
CA ASP A 159 2.20 -1.51 4.06
C ASP A 159 2.86 -0.67 5.17
N GLU A 160 2.06 -0.11 6.07
CA GLU A 160 2.46 0.74 7.20
C GLU A 160 3.44 1.87 6.81
N PRO A 161 3.09 2.74 5.85
CA PRO A 161 4.01 3.68 5.21
C PRO A 161 4.57 4.77 6.14
N THR A 162 4.01 4.93 7.33
CA THR A 162 4.41 5.97 8.31
C THR A 162 5.09 5.41 9.55
N SER A 163 5.06 4.09 9.78
CA SER A 163 5.50 3.48 11.04
C SER A 163 7.02 3.57 11.31
N ALA A 164 7.82 3.83 10.28
CA ALA A 164 9.27 4.04 10.40
C ALA A 164 9.66 5.53 10.42
N LEU A 165 8.70 6.45 10.60
CA LEU A 165 8.89 7.89 10.56
C LEU A 165 8.79 8.51 11.96
N ASP A 166 9.54 9.60 12.15
CA ASP A 166 9.31 10.50 13.29
C ASP A 166 7.91 11.14 13.16
N PRO A 167 7.18 11.34 14.29
CA PRO A 167 5.81 11.87 14.26
C PRO A 167 5.64 13.18 13.49
N GLU A 168 6.67 14.06 13.53
CA GLU A 168 6.66 15.34 12.81
C GLU A 168 6.65 15.18 11.28
N LEU A 169 7.13 14.05 10.76
CA LEU A 169 7.24 13.77 9.33
C LEU A 169 6.06 13.00 8.76
N VAL A 170 5.20 12.46 9.61
CA VAL A 170 4.03 11.64 9.22
C VAL A 170 3.04 12.43 8.36
N GLY A 171 2.77 13.69 8.75
CA GLY A 171 1.78 14.54 8.07
C GLY A 171 2.03 14.70 6.58
N GLU A 172 3.28 14.97 6.18
CA GLU A 172 3.67 15.16 4.78
C GLU A 172 3.41 13.92 3.90
N VAL A 173 3.62 12.72 4.45
CA VAL A 173 3.36 11.45 3.74
C VAL A 173 1.87 11.19 3.64
N LEU A 174 1.12 11.44 4.73
CA LEU A 174 -0.34 11.28 4.73
C LEU A 174 -1.02 12.25 3.75
N ASP A 175 -0.52 13.47 3.61
CA ASP A 175 -1.07 14.44 2.65
C ASP A 175 -0.90 13.98 1.20
N VAL A 176 0.27 13.39 0.86
CA VAL A 176 0.46 12.76 -0.45
C VAL A 176 -0.55 11.64 -0.67
N MET A 177 -0.73 10.74 0.32
CA MET A 177 -1.68 9.63 0.24
C MET A 177 -3.14 10.11 0.15
N LYS A 178 -3.52 11.17 0.90
CA LYS A 178 -4.85 11.80 0.80
C LYS A 178 -5.12 12.36 -0.60
N ASN A 179 -4.12 12.98 -1.21
CA ASN A 179 -4.24 13.50 -2.57
C ASN A 179 -4.41 12.36 -3.60
N LEU A 180 -3.73 11.24 -3.43
CA LEU A 180 -3.92 10.05 -4.27
C LEU A 180 -5.34 9.47 -4.13
N ALA A 181 -5.85 9.32 -2.92
CA ALA A 181 -7.22 8.86 -2.67
C ALA A 181 -8.24 9.78 -3.34
N ARG A 182 -8.12 11.11 -3.14
CA ARG A 182 -9.01 12.11 -3.74
C ARG A 182 -8.95 12.14 -5.26
N SER A 183 -7.84 11.71 -5.86
CA SER A 183 -7.72 11.59 -7.32
C SER A 183 -8.38 10.33 -7.90
N GLY A 184 -9.02 9.50 -7.07
CA GLY A 184 -9.69 8.26 -7.47
C GLY A 184 -8.75 7.06 -7.65
N MET A 185 -7.55 7.09 -7.05
CA MET A 185 -6.65 5.95 -7.03
C MET A 185 -7.25 4.82 -6.20
N THR A 186 -7.24 3.60 -6.75
CA THR A 186 -7.61 2.41 -5.96
C THR A 186 -6.51 2.11 -4.96
N MET A 187 -6.83 2.06 -3.67
CA MET A 187 -5.82 1.92 -2.62
C MET A 187 -6.22 0.87 -1.57
N LEU A 188 -5.26 0.04 -1.17
CA LEU A 188 -5.33 -0.75 0.06
C LEU A 188 -4.21 -0.29 0.99
N VAL A 189 -4.57 0.17 2.17
CA VAL A 189 -3.65 0.82 3.09
C VAL A 189 -3.68 0.11 4.45
N VAL A 190 -2.58 -0.53 4.82
CA VAL A 190 -2.37 -0.98 6.20
C VAL A 190 -1.77 0.19 6.96
N THR A 191 -2.45 0.65 8.00
CA THR A 191 -1.99 1.79 8.80
C THR A 191 -2.58 1.80 10.21
N HIS A 192 -1.92 2.50 11.12
CA HIS A 192 -2.40 2.85 12.45
C HIS A 192 -2.88 4.32 12.53
N GLU A 193 -2.83 5.05 11.42
CA GLU A 193 -3.24 6.46 11.34
C GLU A 193 -4.77 6.58 11.23
N MET A 194 -5.46 6.60 12.37
CA MET A 194 -6.94 6.62 12.40
C MET A 194 -7.52 7.92 11.81
N GLY A 195 -6.79 9.03 11.89
CA GLY A 195 -7.15 10.28 11.21
C GLY A 195 -7.23 10.11 9.69
N PHE A 196 -6.24 9.46 9.09
CA PHE A 196 -6.26 9.11 7.65
C PHE A 196 -7.45 8.20 7.31
N ALA A 197 -7.64 7.14 8.12
CA ALA A 197 -8.74 6.20 7.93
C ALA A 197 -10.12 6.90 7.92
N ARG A 198 -10.31 7.88 8.80
CA ARG A 198 -11.56 8.66 8.88
C ARG A 198 -11.76 9.60 7.70
N ASP A 199 -10.67 10.26 7.23
CA ASP A 199 -10.75 11.41 6.32
C ASP A 199 -10.96 11.02 4.85
N VAL A 200 -10.44 9.86 4.40
CA VAL A 200 -10.39 9.54 2.96
C VAL A 200 -10.74 8.09 2.61
N THR A 201 -11.14 7.28 3.58
CA THR A 201 -11.40 5.86 3.36
C THR A 201 -12.88 5.62 3.07
N ASP A 202 -13.17 4.82 2.06
CA ASP A 202 -14.54 4.37 1.77
C ASP A 202 -14.98 3.27 2.72
N ARG A 203 -14.04 2.39 3.12
CA ARG A 203 -14.30 1.23 3.96
C ARG A 203 -13.08 0.86 4.80
N ILE A 204 -13.33 0.49 6.05
CA ILE A 204 -12.33 -0.08 6.95
C ILE A 204 -12.57 -1.58 7.09
N ILE A 205 -11.49 -2.34 7.06
CA ILE A 205 -11.47 -3.78 7.32
C ILE A 205 -10.62 -4.04 8.56
N PHE A 206 -11.22 -4.67 9.56
CA PHE A 206 -10.51 -5.14 10.74
C PHE A 206 -10.10 -6.60 10.57
N ILE A 207 -8.79 -6.86 10.54
CA ILE A 207 -8.22 -8.22 10.44
C ILE A 207 -7.58 -8.61 11.76
N SER A 208 -7.97 -9.76 12.27
CA SER A 208 -7.39 -10.36 13.47
C SER A 208 -7.27 -11.86 13.30
N GLU A 209 -6.17 -12.46 13.76
CA GLU A 209 -5.90 -13.90 13.67
C GLU A 209 -6.11 -14.51 12.27
N GLY A 210 -5.79 -13.75 11.24
CA GLY A 210 -5.85 -14.21 9.86
C GLY A 210 -7.24 -14.24 9.23
N VAL A 211 -8.25 -13.65 9.88
CA VAL A 211 -9.62 -13.53 9.33
C VAL A 211 -10.09 -12.08 9.30
N VAL A 212 -11.01 -11.77 8.39
CA VAL A 212 -11.76 -10.52 8.42
C VAL A 212 -12.81 -10.64 9.52
N GLU A 213 -12.59 -9.94 10.62
CA GLU A 213 -13.52 -9.94 11.77
C GLU A 213 -14.70 -9.01 11.56
N GLU A 214 -14.42 -7.83 11.00
CA GLU A 214 -15.42 -6.81 10.78
C GLU A 214 -15.02 -5.91 9.62
N GLU A 215 -15.99 -5.46 8.83
CA GLU A 215 -15.80 -4.45 7.80
C GLU A 215 -17.00 -3.51 7.72
N GLY A 216 -16.76 -2.28 7.31
CA GLY A 216 -17.81 -1.29 7.16
C GLY A 216 -17.28 0.12 6.90
N PRO A 217 -18.18 1.11 6.79
CA PRO A 217 -17.81 2.51 6.67
C PRO A 217 -16.99 2.98 7.89
N PRO A 218 -16.09 3.97 7.72
CA PRO A 218 -15.25 4.49 8.81
C PRO A 218 -16.06 4.90 10.05
N GLU A 219 -17.20 5.55 9.87
CA GLU A 219 -18.07 5.99 10.96
C GLU A 219 -18.59 4.82 11.81
N GLU A 220 -18.95 3.68 11.19
CA GLU A 220 -19.41 2.50 11.94
C GLU A 220 -18.25 1.85 12.68
N ILE A 221 -17.15 1.56 11.97
CA ILE A 221 -16.03 0.80 12.55
C ILE A 221 -15.33 1.59 13.64
N LEU A 222 -15.07 2.89 13.43
CA LEU A 222 -14.32 3.69 14.40
C LEU A 222 -15.13 4.16 15.61
N LYS A 223 -16.46 4.37 15.45
CA LYS A 223 -17.29 4.89 16.54
C LYS A 223 -18.17 3.84 17.22
N ASN A 224 -18.71 2.89 16.44
CA ASN A 224 -19.69 1.92 16.92
C ASN A 224 -19.39 0.50 16.42
N PRO A 225 -18.18 -0.06 16.64
CA PRO A 225 -17.85 -1.39 16.18
C PRO A 225 -18.75 -2.46 16.83
N LYS A 226 -19.24 -3.39 16.01
CA LYS A 226 -20.19 -4.44 16.42
C LYS A 226 -19.48 -5.60 17.12
N LYS A 227 -18.23 -5.90 16.70
CA LYS A 227 -17.46 -7.01 17.25
C LYS A 227 -16.68 -6.58 18.51
N GLN A 228 -16.67 -7.43 19.51
CA GLN A 228 -15.95 -7.17 20.76
C GLN A 228 -14.44 -6.96 20.51
N ARG A 229 -13.83 -7.79 19.67
CA ARG A 229 -12.41 -7.68 19.31
C ARG A 229 -12.06 -6.34 18.67
N THR A 230 -12.91 -5.84 17.77
CA THR A 230 -12.73 -4.53 17.14
C THR A 230 -12.77 -3.42 18.20
N ARG A 231 -13.74 -3.49 19.13
CA ARG A 231 -13.88 -2.53 20.25
C ARG A 231 -12.63 -2.51 21.15
N GLU A 232 -12.15 -3.68 21.54
CA GLU A 232 -10.98 -3.81 22.40
C GLU A 232 -9.71 -3.29 21.72
N PHE A 233 -9.55 -3.53 20.42
CA PHE A 233 -8.42 -3.03 19.62
C PHE A 233 -8.45 -1.51 19.49
N LEU A 234 -9.60 -0.95 19.10
CA LEU A 234 -9.74 0.49 18.89
C LEU A 234 -9.59 1.28 20.20
N ARG A 235 -10.09 0.75 21.31
CA ARG A 235 -9.90 1.39 22.62
C ARG A 235 -8.43 1.58 22.98
N ARG A 236 -7.57 0.61 22.65
CA ARG A 236 -6.11 0.69 22.93
C ARG A 236 -5.36 1.65 22.04
N ILE A 237 -5.91 2.03 20.91
CA ILE A 237 -5.26 2.92 19.93
C ILE A 237 -5.79 4.35 20.03
N LEU A 238 -7.04 4.54 20.45
CA LEU A 238 -7.69 5.84 20.54
C LEU A 238 -7.58 6.48 21.94
N GLU A 239 -7.24 5.70 22.97
CA GLU A 239 -6.83 6.15 24.30
C GLU A 239 -5.30 6.36 24.35
#